data_0d33da32a6c0adcb20244e49a7012a06
#
_entry.id   0d33da32a6c0adcb20244e49a7012a06
#
_cell.length_a   1.000
_cell.length_b   1.000
_cell.length_c   1.000
_cell.angle_alpha   90.00
_cell.angle_beta   90.00
_cell.angle_gamma   90.00
#
_symmetry.space_group_name_H-M   'P 1'
#
loop_
_entity.id
_entity.type
_entity.pdbx_description
1 polymer ?
#
loop_
_entity_poly.entity_id
_entity_poly.type
_entity_poly.pdbx_seq_one_letter_code
_entity_poly.pdbx_strand_id
1 'polypeptide(L)'
;MEPYPGVFVSSLSATAWEPDPEVGGEMHVLCGGHGAESGLSRFTESTEPVRWTLPGRETLLVLEGAARIEIDDGPVLELTAGDMASLPAGASTTWHLTTPFREFWVITEDQPAEPADQTP
;
A
#
# COMPACT_ATOMS: atom_id res chain seq x y z
N MET A 1 11.36 1.61 15.67
CA MET A 1 12.60 1.41 16.44
C MET A 1 13.73 0.97 15.51
N GLU A 2 14.88 1.54 15.68
CA GLU A 2 16.07 1.23 14.86
C GLU A 2 17.19 0.71 15.78
N PRO A 3 17.14 -0.59 16.15
CA PRO A 3 18.11 -1.15 17.09
C PRO A 3 19.53 -1.26 16.55
N TYR A 4 19.72 -1.09 15.25
CA TYR A 4 21.00 -1.12 14.58
C TYR A 4 20.86 -0.28 13.31
N PRO A 5 21.89 0.44 12.85
CA PRO A 5 21.76 1.27 11.65
C PRO A 5 21.18 0.49 10.46
N GLY A 6 20.06 0.99 9.92
CA GLY A 6 19.38 0.39 8.79
C GLY A 6 18.46 -0.78 9.14
N VAL A 7 18.34 -1.13 10.40
CA VAL A 7 17.43 -2.20 10.86
C VAL A 7 16.25 -1.57 11.59
N PHE A 8 15.04 -1.84 11.10
CA PHE A 8 13.81 -1.25 11.65
C PHE A 8 12.90 -2.37 12.14
N VAL A 9 12.33 -2.19 13.31
CA VAL A 9 11.45 -3.18 13.95
C VAL A 9 10.20 -2.48 14.45
N SER A 10 9.05 -3.08 14.19
CA SER A 10 7.78 -2.63 14.73
C SER A 10 6.84 -3.82 14.89
N SER A 11 5.57 -3.54 15.10
CA SER A 11 4.58 -4.57 15.41
C SER A 11 3.22 -4.15 14.85
N LEU A 12 2.36 -5.13 14.55
CA LEU A 12 0.98 -4.86 14.17
C LEU A 12 0.19 -4.18 15.29
N SER A 13 0.68 -4.27 16.52
CA SER A 13 0.08 -3.60 17.68
C SER A 13 0.66 -2.21 17.95
N ALA A 14 1.43 -1.66 17.00
CA ALA A 14 2.01 -0.34 17.13
C ALA A 14 0.94 0.71 17.40
N THR A 15 1.27 1.70 18.24
CA THR A 15 0.35 2.76 18.64
C THR A 15 0.74 4.13 18.11
N ALA A 16 1.88 4.24 17.44
CA ALA A 16 2.34 5.51 16.85
C ALA A 16 1.80 5.64 15.43
N TRP A 17 0.71 6.37 15.28
CA TRP A 17 0.04 6.58 13.99
C TRP A 17 0.03 8.06 13.65
N GLU A 18 0.19 8.36 12.37
CA GLU A 18 0.18 9.72 11.85
C GLU A 18 -0.85 9.83 10.72
N PRO A 19 -1.51 10.99 10.57
CA PRO A 19 -2.37 11.20 9.41
C PRO A 19 -1.60 11.01 8.12
N ASP A 20 -2.22 10.36 7.14
CA ASP A 20 -1.64 10.23 5.81
C ASP A 20 -2.15 11.38 4.95
N PRO A 21 -1.28 12.32 4.54
CA PRO A 21 -1.72 13.49 3.80
C PRO A 21 -2.07 13.19 2.34
N GLU A 22 -1.67 12.05 1.81
CA GLU A 22 -1.87 11.74 0.40
C GLU A 22 -3.20 11.03 0.13
N VAL A 23 -3.54 10.06 0.96
CA VAL A 23 -4.71 9.21 0.70
C VAL A 23 -5.75 9.27 1.82
N GLY A 24 -5.43 9.91 2.93
CA GLY A 24 -6.30 9.92 4.10
C GLY A 24 -6.04 8.72 5.01
N GLY A 25 -6.84 8.61 6.08
CA GLY A 25 -6.57 7.62 7.10
C GLY A 25 -5.29 7.94 7.86
N GLU A 26 -4.70 6.90 8.45
CA GLU A 26 -3.48 7.03 9.23
C GLU A 26 -2.46 6.00 8.80
N MET A 27 -1.19 6.32 8.99
CA MET A 27 -0.10 5.40 8.67
C MET A 27 0.88 5.28 9.81
N HIS A 28 1.54 4.13 9.86
CA HIS A 28 2.65 3.85 10.76
C HIS A 28 3.80 3.35 9.89
N VAL A 29 4.84 4.18 9.73
CA VAL A 29 5.96 3.87 8.83
C VAL A 29 6.94 2.94 9.55
N LEU A 30 7.26 1.82 8.91
CA LEU A 30 8.31 0.92 9.37
C LEU A 30 9.67 1.37 8.86
N CYS A 31 9.78 1.65 7.57
CA CYS A 31 11.04 2.04 6.94
C CYS A 31 10.77 3.05 5.83
N GLY A 32 11.62 4.06 5.73
CA GLY A 32 11.58 5.01 4.62
C GLY A 32 12.98 5.47 4.26
N GLY A 33 13.19 5.85 3.00
CA GLY A 33 14.43 6.43 2.55
C GLY A 33 15.59 5.46 2.32
N HIS A 34 15.32 4.15 2.22
CA HIS A 34 16.34 3.13 2.04
C HIS A 34 16.07 2.27 0.78
N GLY A 35 15.57 2.88 -0.29
CA GLY A 35 15.25 2.17 -1.52
C GLY A 35 13.88 1.49 -1.49
N ALA A 36 13.26 1.42 -0.34
CA ALA A 36 11.92 0.93 -0.16
C ALA A 36 11.27 1.69 0.97
N GLU A 37 9.96 1.87 0.85
CA GLU A 37 9.15 2.40 1.94
C GLU A 37 8.18 1.32 2.36
N SER A 38 7.95 1.18 3.66
CA SER A 38 7.04 0.17 4.16
C SER A 38 6.37 0.63 5.44
N GLY A 39 5.20 0.09 5.69
CA GLY A 39 4.47 0.44 6.89
C GLY A 39 3.07 -0.15 6.89
N LEU A 40 2.28 0.36 7.81
CA LEU A 40 0.89 0.00 7.98
C LEU A 40 0.03 1.21 7.63
N SER A 41 -1.12 0.96 7.03
CA SER A 41 -2.17 1.97 6.86
C SER A 41 -3.44 1.47 7.53
N ARG A 42 -4.23 2.40 8.08
CA ARG A 42 -5.53 2.08 8.64
C ARG A 42 -6.54 3.18 8.33
N PHE A 43 -7.77 2.74 8.10
CA PHE A 43 -8.93 3.60 7.94
C PHE A 43 -9.98 3.06 8.93
N THR A 44 -10.29 3.86 9.94
CA THR A 44 -11.22 3.43 11.00
C THR A 44 -12.66 3.77 10.69
N GLU A 45 -12.87 4.77 9.84
CA GLU A 45 -14.20 5.24 9.47
C GLU A 45 -14.40 5.16 7.96
N SER A 46 -15.64 5.13 7.53
CA SER A 46 -15.98 5.14 6.11
C SER A 46 -15.35 6.35 5.42
N THR A 47 -14.88 6.14 4.22
CA THR A 47 -14.25 7.17 3.42
C THR A 47 -14.81 7.16 2.01
N GLU A 48 -14.70 8.31 1.33
CA GLU A 48 -14.93 8.36 -0.10
C GLU A 48 -13.89 7.49 -0.81
N PRO A 49 -14.18 7.03 -2.03
CA PRO A 49 -13.18 6.26 -2.78
C PRO A 49 -11.86 7.03 -2.88
N VAL A 50 -10.76 6.31 -2.68
CA VAL A 50 -9.43 6.90 -2.66
C VAL A 50 -8.79 6.73 -4.03
N ARG A 51 -8.36 7.84 -4.64
CA ARG A 51 -7.57 7.81 -5.87
C ARG A 51 -6.11 7.77 -5.50
N TRP A 52 -5.40 6.85 -6.11
CA TRP A 52 -3.97 6.66 -5.81
C TRP A 52 -3.21 6.24 -7.06
N THR A 53 -2.25 7.06 -7.48
CA THR A 53 -1.33 6.70 -8.55
C THR A 53 -0.05 6.22 -7.88
N LEU A 54 0.37 5.01 -8.17
CA LEU A 54 1.46 4.37 -7.47
C LEU A 54 2.81 4.97 -7.86
N PRO A 55 3.57 5.51 -6.88
CA PRO A 55 4.89 6.09 -7.17
C PRO A 55 5.95 5.03 -7.42
N GLY A 56 5.72 3.82 -6.99
CA GLY A 56 6.59 2.67 -7.17
C GLY A 56 5.74 1.41 -7.19
N ARG A 57 6.38 0.26 -7.23
CA ARG A 57 5.65 -1.00 -7.09
C ARG A 57 5.15 -1.10 -5.66
N GLU A 58 3.86 -1.27 -5.52
CA GLU A 58 3.27 -1.45 -4.20
C GLU A 58 2.84 -2.90 -4.01
N THR A 59 3.38 -3.53 -2.98
CA THR A 59 3.00 -4.87 -2.56
C THR A 59 2.30 -4.75 -1.23
N LEU A 60 1.14 -5.37 -1.10
CA LEU A 60 0.32 -5.19 0.11
C LEU A 60 -0.28 -6.50 0.58
N LEU A 61 -0.55 -6.54 1.87
CA LEU A 61 -1.28 -7.60 2.55
C LEU A 61 -2.41 -6.96 3.32
N VAL A 62 -3.65 -7.35 3.02
CA VAL A 62 -4.82 -6.87 3.76
C VAL A 62 -4.86 -7.59 5.10
N LEU A 63 -4.91 -6.83 6.18
CA LEU A 63 -4.93 -7.35 7.54
C LEU A 63 -6.33 -7.36 8.14
N GLU A 64 -7.16 -6.38 7.76
CA GLU A 64 -8.50 -6.21 8.30
C GLU A 64 -9.37 -5.50 7.27
N GLY A 65 -10.64 -5.86 7.18
CA GLY A 65 -11.56 -5.24 6.24
C GLY A 65 -11.39 -5.78 4.83
N ALA A 66 -11.70 -4.95 3.85
CA ALA A 66 -11.63 -5.32 2.44
C ALA A 66 -11.33 -4.12 1.57
N ALA A 67 -10.75 -4.36 0.41
CA ALA A 67 -10.49 -3.33 -0.59
C ALA A 67 -10.91 -3.84 -1.96
N ARG A 68 -11.71 -3.05 -2.66
CA ARG A 68 -11.99 -3.24 -4.07
C ARG A 68 -11.18 -2.20 -4.82
N ILE A 69 -10.21 -2.65 -5.61
CA ILE A 69 -9.26 -1.77 -6.29
C ILE A 69 -9.54 -1.80 -7.77
N GLU A 70 -9.98 -0.67 -8.31
CA GLU A 70 -10.16 -0.51 -9.75
C GLU A 70 -8.88 0.05 -10.33
N ILE A 71 -8.29 -0.67 -11.26
CA ILE A 71 -7.09 -0.21 -11.98
C ILE A 71 -7.56 0.39 -13.29
N ASP A 72 -7.20 1.64 -13.56
CA ASP A 72 -7.59 2.30 -14.80
C ASP A 72 -7.10 1.49 -16.00
N ASP A 73 -8.02 1.21 -16.93
CA ASP A 73 -7.76 0.37 -18.11
C ASP A 73 -7.28 -1.04 -17.77
N GLY A 74 -7.60 -1.52 -16.59
CA GLY A 74 -7.17 -2.83 -16.10
C GLY A 74 -8.25 -3.56 -15.33
N PRO A 75 -7.86 -4.60 -14.62
CA PRO A 75 -8.82 -5.39 -13.86
C PRO A 75 -9.28 -4.69 -12.59
N VAL A 76 -10.35 -5.23 -12.01
CA VAL A 76 -10.79 -4.88 -10.66
C VAL A 76 -10.34 -5.99 -9.73
N LEU A 77 -9.66 -5.61 -8.66
CA LEU A 77 -9.21 -6.54 -7.63
C LEU A 77 -10.17 -6.47 -6.46
N GLU A 78 -10.51 -7.61 -5.88
CA GLU A 78 -11.30 -7.67 -4.66
C GLU A 78 -10.50 -8.44 -3.62
N LEU A 79 -10.06 -7.72 -2.58
CA LEU A 79 -9.15 -8.25 -1.57
C LEU A 79 -9.83 -8.20 -0.20
N THR A 80 -9.72 -9.28 0.54
CA THR A 80 -10.17 -9.36 1.93
C THR A 80 -9.00 -9.70 2.83
N ALA A 81 -9.22 -9.69 4.14
CA ALA A 81 -8.15 -9.96 5.11
C ALA A 81 -7.44 -11.28 4.76
N GLY A 82 -6.12 -11.22 4.68
CA GLY A 82 -5.28 -12.35 4.30
C GLY A 82 -4.88 -12.37 2.84
N ASP A 83 -5.50 -11.55 1.99
CA ASP A 83 -5.15 -11.47 0.58
C ASP A 83 -3.97 -10.52 0.35
N MET A 84 -3.21 -10.82 -0.69
CA MET A 84 -2.04 -10.05 -1.10
C MET A 84 -2.15 -9.64 -2.55
N ALA A 85 -1.55 -8.50 -2.88
CA ALA A 85 -1.47 -8.04 -4.25
C ALA A 85 -0.17 -7.27 -4.47
N SER A 86 0.27 -7.19 -5.71
CA SER A 86 1.41 -6.38 -6.09
C SER A 86 1.06 -5.64 -7.39
N LEU A 87 1.18 -4.32 -7.35
CA LEU A 87 0.77 -3.45 -8.45
C LEU A 87 1.98 -2.67 -8.95
N PRO A 88 2.08 -2.43 -10.27
CA PRO A 88 3.25 -1.77 -10.84
C PRO A 88 3.25 -0.26 -10.60
N ALA A 89 4.45 0.32 -10.64
CA ALA A 89 4.61 1.77 -10.63
C ALA A 89 3.80 2.40 -11.76
N GLY A 90 3.23 3.56 -11.49
CA GLY A 90 2.48 4.33 -12.46
C GLY A 90 1.02 3.92 -12.63
N ALA A 91 0.59 2.80 -12.03
CA ALA A 91 -0.81 2.41 -12.09
C ALA A 91 -1.68 3.45 -11.39
N SER A 92 -2.74 3.88 -12.06
CA SER A 92 -3.75 4.77 -11.47
C SER A 92 -4.90 3.93 -10.98
N THR A 93 -5.25 4.08 -9.72
CA THR A 93 -6.19 3.19 -9.05
C THR A 93 -7.25 3.95 -8.28
N THR A 94 -8.39 3.31 -8.08
CA THR A 94 -9.45 3.80 -7.20
C THR A 94 -9.76 2.70 -6.20
N TRP A 95 -9.67 3.02 -4.93
CA TRP A 95 -9.84 2.07 -3.84
C TRP A 95 -11.16 2.32 -3.11
N HIS A 96 -12.00 1.29 -3.04
CA HIS A 96 -13.22 1.29 -2.26
C HIS A 96 -12.98 0.43 -1.04
N LEU A 97 -12.94 1.05 0.12
CA LEU A 97 -12.55 0.36 1.35
C LEU A 97 -13.77 -0.04 2.18
N THR A 98 -13.75 -1.26 2.70
CA THR A 98 -14.67 -1.70 3.74
C THR A 98 -13.95 -1.52 5.07
N THR A 99 -14.39 -0.58 5.86
CA THR A 99 -13.76 -0.20 7.13
C THR A 99 -14.40 -0.91 8.30
N PRO A 100 -13.67 -1.12 9.41
CA PRO A 100 -12.27 -0.76 9.59
C PRO A 100 -11.37 -1.55 8.63
N PHE A 101 -10.39 -0.87 8.06
CA PHE A 101 -9.47 -1.43 7.09
C PHE A 101 -8.04 -1.22 7.57
N ARG A 102 -7.22 -2.25 7.45
CA ARG A 102 -5.80 -2.19 7.75
C ARG A 102 -5.03 -3.01 6.73
N GLU A 103 -3.87 -2.51 6.36
CA GLU A 103 -2.96 -3.22 5.46
C GLU A 103 -1.51 -3.00 5.86
N PHE A 104 -0.66 -3.96 5.53
CA PHE A 104 0.78 -3.78 5.50
C PHE A 104 1.18 -3.57 4.04
N TRP A 105 2.00 -2.55 3.77
CA TRP A 105 2.41 -2.23 2.40
C TRP A 105 3.91 -2.01 2.30
N VAL A 106 4.45 -2.32 1.12
CA VAL A 106 5.83 -2.05 0.74
C VAL A 106 5.80 -1.39 -0.62
N ILE A 107 6.44 -0.22 -0.73
CA ILE A 107 6.61 0.48 -2.00
C ILE A 107 8.09 0.48 -2.33
N THR A 108 8.42 -0.09 -3.48
CA THR A 108 9.79 -0.18 -3.95
C THR A 108 9.92 0.56 -5.27
N GLU A 109 11.14 0.99 -5.60
CA GLU A 109 11.39 1.52 -6.92
C GLU A 109 11.09 0.44 -7.96
N ASP A 110 10.46 0.84 -9.04
CA ASP A 110 10.10 -0.07 -10.10
C ASP A 110 10.09 0.70 -11.42
N GLN A 111 10.39 -0.01 -12.48
CA GLN A 111 10.22 0.55 -13.81
C GLN A 111 8.76 0.38 -14.20
N PRO A 112 8.15 1.36 -14.87
CA PRO A 112 6.84 1.12 -15.48
C PRO A 112 6.91 -0.15 -16.33
N ALA A 113 5.78 -0.88 -16.39
CA ALA A 113 5.75 -2.11 -17.17
C ALA A 113 6.27 -1.85 -18.58
N GLU A 114 7.26 -2.64 -18.99
CA GLU A 114 7.81 -2.51 -20.32
C GLU A 114 6.91 -3.20 -21.35
N PRO A 115 6.95 -2.74 -22.60
CA PRO A 115 6.21 -3.42 -23.66
C PRO A 115 6.58 -4.90 -23.72
N ALA A 116 5.61 -5.73 -24.08
CA ALA A 116 5.81 -7.18 -24.12
C ALA A 116 6.93 -7.63 -25.05
N ASP A 117 7.30 -6.79 -26.00
CA ASP A 117 8.37 -7.06 -26.95
C ASP A 117 9.76 -6.77 -26.39
N GLN A 118 9.86 -6.37 -25.15
CA GLN A 118 11.13 -6.20 -24.49
C GLN A 118 11.85 -7.53 -24.33
N THR A 119 11.14 -8.59 -24.35
CA THR A 119 11.77 -9.89 -24.27
C THR A 119 12.54 -10.19 -25.54
N PRO A 120 13.65 -10.80 -25.41
CA PRO A 120 14.43 -11.22 -26.57
C PRO A 120 13.67 -12.15 -27.46
#